data_3b7b6543f92e40e90519e2ad071bda35
#
_entry.id   3b7b6543f92e40e90519e2ad071bda35
#
_cell.length_a   1.000
_cell.length_b   1.000
_cell.length_c   1.000
_cell.angle_alpha   90.00
_cell.angle_beta   90.00
_cell.angle_gamma   90.00
#
_symmetry.space_group_name_H-M   'P 1'
#
loop_
_entity.id
_entity.type
_entity.pdbx_description
1 polymer ?
#
loop_
_entity_poly.entity_id
_entity_poly.type
_entity_poly.pdbx_seq_one_letter_code
_entity_poly.pdbx_strand_id
1 'polypeptide(L)'
;MSTKNSNFFSRDCMVQALIQLLKTKSLSNITITELTERAGVSRMTYYRNYHSLDEIFSSYLKDLVESYRQDVATWPDKGNYNDSRNMLHCYEYFNHYKEFIACLVQTGLGHLLLLDSYILDTYYTEDKGQDFYYTLRAFSGSLYNIYVTWILEDSKESAEEIVSIICKIYS
;
A
#
# COMPACT_ATOMS: atom_id res chain seq x y z
N MET A 1 6.99 -21.06 20.07
CA MET A 1 6.73 -20.05 19.03
C MET A 1 5.29 -19.64 19.13
N SER A 2 4.99 -18.34 19.34
CA SER A 2 3.63 -17.84 19.56
C SER A 2 2.77 -18.02 18.30
N THR A 3 1.51 -18.42 18.46
CA THR A 3 0.50 -18.62 17.39
C THR A 3 0.34 -17.38 16.48
N LYS A 4 0.60 -16.16 17.00
CA LYS A 4 0.62 -14.91 16.25
C LYS A 4 1.75 -14.86 15.20
N ASN A 5 2.97 -15.27 15.53
CA ASN A 5 4.10 -15.30 14.58
C ASN A 5 3.89 -16.32 13.45
N SER A 6 3.29 -17.47 13.74
CA SER A 6 3.00 -18.49 12.72
C SER A 6 1.93 -18.03 11.73
N ASN A 7 0.95 -17.25 12.19
CA ASN A 7 -0.13 -16.72 11.33
C ASN A 7 0.39 -15.62 10.39
N PHE A 8 1.20 -14.69 10.90
CA PHE A 8 1.84 -13.64 10.11
C PHE A 8 2.74 -14.24 9.02
N PHE A 9 3.59 -15.19 9.38
CA PHE A 9 4.46 -15.90 8.42
C PHE A 9 3.65 -16.58 7.30
N SER A 10 2.55 -17.27 7.64
CA SER A 10 1.71 -17.95 6.65
C SER A 10 1.04 -16.96 5.70
N ARG A 11 0.64 -15.76 6.18
CA ARG A 11 0.06 -14.69 5.36
C ARG A 11 1.07 -14.11 4.39
N ASP A 12 2.28 -13.83 4.84
CA ASP A 12 3.36 -13.35 4.00
C ASP A 12 3.72 -14.36 2.90
N CYS A 13 3.85 -15.66 3.23
CA CYS A 13 4.06 -16.71 2.24
C CYS A 13 2.95 -16.75 1.18
N MET A 14 1.68 -16.55 1.55
CA MET A 14 0.57 -16.53 0.59
C MET A 14 0.61 -15.30 -0.31
N VAL A 15 0.96 -14.13 0.21
CA VAL A 15 1.14 -12.90 -0.61
C VAL A 15 2.27 -13.11 -1.62
N GLN A 16 3.43 -13.59 -1.20
CA GLN A 16 4.58 -13.83 -2.09
C GLN A 16 4.26 -14.87 -3.17
N ALA A 17 3.57 -15.96 -2.80
CA ALA A 17 3.12 -16.97 -3.75
C ALA A 17 2.13 -16.40 -4.78
N LEU A 18 1.20 -15.54 -4.34
CA LEU A 18 0.23 -14.90 -5.20
C LEU A 18 0.90 -13.95 -6.20
N ILE A 19 1.85 -13.12 -5.76
CA ILE A 19 2.66 -12.26 -6.63
C ILE A 19 3.39 -13.08 -7.70
N GLN A 20 4.00 -14.21 -7.31
CA GLN A 20 4.70 -15.07 -8.26
C GLN A 20 3.76 -15.69 -9.29
N LEU A 21 2.56 -16.12 -8.89
CA LEU A 21 1.56 -16.71 -9.80
C LEU A 21 1.03 -15.65 -10.79
N LEU A 22 0.84 -14.42 -10.35
CA LEU A 22 0.38 -13.32 -11.19
C LEU A 22 1.36 -12.90 -12.28
N LYS A 23 2.64 -13.25 -12.17
CA LYS A 23 3.61 -13.05 -13.26
C LYS A 23 3.29 -13.88 -14.51
N THR A 24 2.49 -14.94 -14.38
CA THR A 24 2.20 -15.89 -15.47
C THR A 24 0.71 -16.14 -15.72
N LYS A 25 -0.16 -15.70 -14.82
CA LYS A 25 -1.61 -15.95 -14.88
C LYS A 25 -2.39 -14.72 -14.42
N SER A 26 -3.62 -14.59 -14.92
CA SER A 26 -4.58 -13.64 -14.33
C SER A 26 -5.09 -14.17 -12.98
N LEU A 27 -5.50 -13.25 -12.10
CA LEU A 27 -6.02 -13.58 -10.77
C LEU A 27 -7.18 -14.59 -10.82
N SER A 28 -8.07 -14.45 -11.81
CA SER A 28 -9.21 -15.36 -12.03
C SER A 28 -8.82 -16.79 -12.39
N ASN A 29 -7.60 -17.01 -12.86
CA ASN A 29 -7.09 -18.34 -13.28
C ASN A 29 -6.20 -18.99 -12.21
N ILE A 30 -6.01 -18.34 -11.07
CA ILE A 30 -5.25 -18.90 -9.95
C ILE A 30 -6.19 -19.70 -9.06
N THR A 31 -5.84 -20.95 -8.79
CA THR A 31 -6.59 -21.81 -7.87
C THR A 31 -6.03 -21.74 -6.45
N ILE A 32 -6.90 -21.97 -5.47
CA ILE A 32 -6.47 -22.03 -4.05
C ILE A 32 -5.45 -23.15 -3.84
N THR A 33 -5.57 -24.25 -4.57
CA THR A 33 -4.62 -25.36 -4.50
C THR A 33 -3.22 -24.92 -4.93
N GLU A 34 -3.11 -24.31 -6.12
CA GLU A 34 -1.82 -23.78 -6.61
C GLU A 34 -1.19 -22.76 -5.67
N LEU A 35 -2.03 -21.83 -5.15
CA LEU A 35 -1.57 -20.83 -4.20
C LEU A 35 -1.00 -21.48 -2.94
N THR A 36 -1.75 -22.39 -2.33
CA THR A 36 -1.36 -22.99 -1.04
C THR A 36 -0.17 -23.94 -1.19
N GLU A 37 -0.07 -24.67 -2.29
CA GLU A 37 1.11 -25.48 -2.62
C GLU A 37 2.35 -24.62 -2.80
N ARG A 38 2.25 -23.53 -3.56
CA ARG A 38 3.37 -22.59 -3.77
C ARG A 38 3.77 -21.87 -2.50
N ALA A 39 2.80 -21.51 -1.66
CA ALA A 39 3.04 -20.84 -0.38
C ALA A 39 3.57 -21.80 0.71
N GLY A 40 3.53 -23.12 0.48
CA GLY A 40 3.91 -24.12 1.49
C GLY A 40 2.96 -24.15 2.69
N VAL A 41 1.68 -23.80 2.50
CA VAL A 41 0.67 -23.77 3.56
C VAL A 41 -0.48 -24.73 3.25
N SER A 42 -1.26 -25.12 4.26
CA SER A 42 -2.44 -25.94 4.05
C SER A 42 -3.62 -25.12 3.53
N ARG A 43 -4.53 -25.76 2.76
CA ARG A 43 -5.81 -25.14 2.35
C ARG A 43 -6.64 -24.71 3.56
N MET A 44 -6.58 -25.42 4.66
CA MET A 44 -7.24 -25.04 5.92
C MET A 44 -6.69 -23.72 6.45
N THR A 45 -5.38 -23.47 6.29
CA THR A 45 -4.77 -22.18 6.66
C THR A 45 -5.31 -21.04 5.80
N TYR A 46 -5.50 -21.27 4.50
CA TYR A 46 -6.13 -20.29 3.61
C TYR A 46 -7.57 -20.00 4.09
N TYR A 47 -8.44 -20.99 4.15
CA TYR A 47 -9.86 -20.80 4.50
C TYR A 47 -10.11 -20.23 5.89
N ARG A 48 -9.15 -20.41 6.80
CA ARG A 48 -9.23 -19.76 8.12
C ARG A 48 -8.98 -18.26 8.07
N ASN A 49 -8.23 -17.78 7.07
CA ASN A 49 -7.78 -16.39 7.00
C ASN A 49 -8.48 -15.58 5.90
N TYR A 50 -8.95 -16.23 4.82
CA TYR A 50 -9.44 -15.56 3.62
C TYR A 50 -10.64 -16.26 3.00
N HIS A 51 -11.53 -15.44 2.41
CA HIS A 51 -12.70 -15.92 1.65
C HIS A 51 -12.47 -15.80 0.13
N SER A 52 -11.55 -14.95 -0.32
CA SER A 52 -11.20 -14.78 -1.72
C SER A 52 -9.70 -14.48 -1.88
N LEU A 53 -9.20 -14.58 -3.13
CA LEU A 53 -7.82 -14.21 -3.45
C LEU A 53 -7.60 -12.70 -3.30
N ASP A 54 -8.60 -11.89 -3.63
CA ASP A 54 -8.55 -10.42 -3.49
C ASP A 54 -8.38 -10.01 -2.02
N GLU A 55 -8.95 -10.78 -1.10
CA GLU A 55 -8.85 -10.53 0.34
C GLU A 55 -7.41 -10.68 0.87
N ILE A 56 -6.58 -11.49 0.21
CA ILE A 56 -5.15 -11.60 0.53
C ILE A 56 -4.49 -10.22 0.33
N PHE A 57 -4.75 -9.58 -0.82
CA PHE A 57 -4.19 -8.27 -1.13
C PHE A 57 -4.71 -7.17 -0.23
N SER A 58 -6.02 -7.08 -0.06
CA SER A 58 -6.63 -6.03 0.76
C SER A 58 -6.22 -6.14 2.23
N SER A 59 -6.12 -7.37 2.75
CA SER A 59 -5.66 -7.62 4.12
C SER A 59 -4.18 -7.25 4.31
N TYR A 60 -3.32 -7.63 3.35
CA TYR A 60 -1.89 -7.30 3.43
C TYR A 60 -1.65 -5.80 3.31
N LEU A 61 -2.34 -5.13 2.38
CA LEU A 61 -2.26 -3.68 2.24
C LEU A 61 -2.70 -2.96 3.52
N LYS A 62 -3.77 -3.43 4.16
CA LYS A 62 -4.23 -2.89 5.44
C LYS A 62 -3.14 -2.98 6.51
N ASP A 63 -2.45 -4.12 6.60
CA ASP A 63 -1.36 -4.30 7.55
C ASP A 63 -0.17 -3.37 7.24
N LEU A 64 0.16 -3.17 5.95
CA LEU A 64 1.21 -2.24 5.53
C LEU A 64 0.86 -0.78 5.88
N VAL A 65 -0.35 -0.36 5.59
CA VAL A 65 -0.82 1.01 5.91
C VAL A 65 -0.84 1.23 7.42
N GLU A 66 -1.27 0.24 8.20
CA GLU A 66 -1.26 0.34 9.65
C GLU A 66 0.15 0.39 10.22
N SER A 67 1.08 -0.39 9.68
CA SER A 67 2.49 -0.34 10.06
C SER A 67 3.12 1.03 9.72
N TYR A 68 2.80 1.61 8.57
CA TYR A 68 3.20 2.96 8.19
C TYR A 68 2.65 4.01 9.18
N ARG A 69 1.35 3.91 9.54
CA ARG A 69 0.73 4.81 10.52
C ARG A 69 1.44 4.76 11.87
N GLN A 70 1.78 3.56 12.34
CA GLN A 70 2.50 3.37 13.60
C GLN A 70 3.91 3.94 13.56
N ASP A 71 4.62 3.80 12.45
CA ASP A 71 5.94 4.37 12.26
C ASP A 71 5.90 5.90 12.32
N VAL A 72 5.04 6.53 11.53
CA VAL A 72 4.88 7.99 11.53
C VAL A 72 4.32 8.52 12.85
N ALA A 73 3.54 7.72 13.59
CA ALA A 73 3.02 8.12 14.91
C ALA A 73 4.13 8.37 15.94
N THR A 74 5.30 7.76 15.75
CA THR A 74 6.47 7.97 16.63
C THR A 74 7.18 9.32 16.41
N TRP A 75 6.87 10.05 15.34
CA TRP A 75 7.52 11.30 15.00
C TRP A 75 7.06 12.42 15.94
N PRO A 76 8.01 13.22 16.46
CA PRO A 76 7.70 14.31 17.42
C PRO A 76 6.91 15.45 16.77
N ASP A 77 7.10 15.64 15.46
CA ASP A 77 6.40 16.64 14.65
C ASP A 77 6.05 16.03 13.28
N LYS A 78 4.78 16.07 12.91
CA LYS A 78 4.29 15.56 11.63
C LYS A 78 4.36 16.60 10.51
N GLY A 79 4.70 17.87 10.81
CA GLY A 79 4.72 18.94 9.82
C GLY A 79 3.37 19.20 9.16
N ASN A 80 3.40 19.81 7.99
CA ASN A 80 2.23 20.02 7.15
C ASN A 80 1.99 18.82 6.20
N TYR A 81 0.78 18.73 5.65
CA TYR A 81 0.41 17.65 4.72
C TYR A 81 1.33 17.57 3.49
N ASN A 82 1.86 18.71 3.02
CA ASN A 82 2.77 18.85 1.88
C ASN A 82 4.26 18.94 2.27
N ASP A 83 4.62 18.52 3.47
CA ASP A 83 6.01 18.49 3.92
C ASP A 83 6.80 17.44 3.12
N SER A 84 7.92 17.86 2.51
CA SER A 84 8.76 17.00 1.66
C SER A 84 9.28 15.77 2.40
N ARG A 85 9.58 15.90 3.70
CA ARG A 85 10.05 14.79 4.54
C ARG A 85 8.97 13.69 4.65
N ASN A 86 7.71 14.09 4.85
CA ASN A 86 6.59 13.14 4.97
C ASN A 86 6.35 12.41 3.64
N MET A 87 6.39 13.15 2.54
CA MET A 87 6.23 12.56 1.19
C MET A 87 7.38 11.61 0.86
N LEU A 88 8.62 12.03 1.11
CA LEU A 88 9.80 11.19 0.86
C LEU A 88 9.71 9.89 1.65
N HIS A 89 9.45 9.99 2.95
CA HIS A 89 9.29 8.81 3.80
C HIS A 89 8.16 7.88 3.31
N CYS A 90 7.02 8.44 2.88
CA CYS A 90 5.92 7.67 2.31
C CYS A 90 6.37 6.90 1.05
N TYR A 91 7.02 7.59 0.12
CA TYR A 91 7.51 6.98 -1.12
C TYR A 91 8.56 5.90 -0.86
N GLU A 92 9.54 6.16 0.00
CA GLU A 92 10.57 5.19 0.37
C GLU A 92 9.97 3.97 1.08
N TYR A 93 9.05 4.20 2.03
CA TYR A 93 8.38 3.11 2.75
C TYR A 93 7.65 2.17 1.80
N PHE A 94 6.78 2.70 0.96
CA PHE A 94 6.01 1.87 0.03
C PHE A 94 6.85 1.30 -1.11
N ASN A 95 7.97 1.92 -1.47
CA ASN A 95 8.88 1.39 -2.48
C ASN A 95 9.53 0.05 -2.07
N HIS A 96 9.66 -0.23 -0.77
CA HIS A 96 10.06 -1.56 -0.31
C HIS A 96 9.07 -2.66 -0.71
N TYR A 97 7.83 -2.29 -1.01
CA TYR A 97 6.72 -3.18 -1.39
C TYR A 97 6.29 -3.01 -2.86
N LYS A 98 7.15 -2.42 -3.70
CA LYS A 98 6.81 -2.05 -5.07
C LYS A 98 6.26 -3.21 -5.93
N GLU A 99 6.80 -4.42 -5.79
CA GLU A 99 6.29 -5.60 -6.53
C GLU A 99 4.85 -5.94 -6.12
N PHE A 100 4.55 -5.90 -4.83
CA PHE A 100 3.20 -6.08 -4.32
C PHE A 100 2.24 -5.00 -4.85
N ILE A 101 2.66 -3.74 -4.80
CA ILE A 101 1.84 -2.61 -5.24
C ILE A 101 1.62 -2.64 -6.75
N ALA A 102 2.64 -2.99 -7.55
CA ALA A 102 2.48 -3.19 -8.97
C ALA A 102 1.46 -4.29 -9.29
N CYS A 103 1.50 -5.43 -8.59
CA CYS A 103 0.50 -6.49 -8.72
C CYS A 103 -0.91 -6.01 -8.31
N LEU A 104 -1.03 -5.23 -7.24
CA LEU A 104 -2.30 -4.64 -6.80
C LEU A 104 -2.93 -3.76 -7.90
N VAL A 105 -2.12 -2.92 -8.53
CA VAL A 105 -2.57 -2.06 -9.65
C VAL A 105 -2.96 -2.88 -10.87
N GLN A 106 -2.15 -3.86 -11.27
CA GLN A 106 -2.41 -4.73 -12.43
C GLN A 106 -3.66 -5.60 -12.27
N THR A 107 -4.03 -5.94 -11.04
CA THR A 107 -5.27 -6.70 -10.75
C THR A 107 -6.51 -5.80 -10.64
N GLY A 108 -6.40 -4.48 -10.83
CA GLY A 108 -7.50 -3.53 -10.71
C GLY A 108 -7.80 -3.10 -9.25
N LEU A 109 -7.02 -3.58 -8.30
CA LEU A 109 -7.18 -3.27 -6.87
C LEU A 109 -6.34 -2.06 -6.43
N GLY A 110 -5.69 -1.37 -7.36
CA GLY A 110 -4.81 -0.22 -7.06
C GLY A 110 -5.50 0.89 -6.28
N HIS A 111 -6.81 1.09 -6.48
CA HIS A 111 -7.60 2.08 -5.76
C HIS A 111 -7.58 1.88 -4.23
N LEU A 112 -7.28 0.67 -3.74
CA LEU A 112 -7.16 0.39 -2.31
C LEU A 112 -5.93 1.06 -1.67
N LEU A 113 -4.93 1.45 -2.49
CA LEU A 113 -3.72 2.14 -2.03
C LEU A 113 -3.98 3.62 -1.67
N LEU A 114 -5.16 4.16 -1.97
CA LEU A 114 -5.49 5.54 -1.61
C LEU A 114 -5.36 5.76 -0.10
N LEU A 115 -4.39 6.57 0.30
CA LEU A 115 -4.13 6.96 1.69
C LEU A 115 -5.07 8.09 2.16
N ASP A 116 -6.19 8.29 1.49
CA ASP A 116 -7.18 9.35 1.76
C ASP A 116 -7.55 9.42 3.25
N SER A 117 -7.92 8.27 3.83
CA SER A 117 -8.31 8.22 5.24
C SER A 117 -7.15 8.63 6.15
N TYR A 118 -5.93 8.18 5.85
CA TYR A 118 -4.76 8.56 6.65
C TYR A 118 -4.50 10.06 6.60
N ILE A 119 -4.53 10.67 5.41
CA ILE A 119 -4.26 12.10 5.23
C ILE A 119 -5.36 12.93 5.90
N LEU A 120 -6.63 12.57 5.71
CA LEU A 120 -7.74 13.25 6.34
C LEU A 120 -7.70 13.11 7.88
N ASP A 121 -7.52 11.90 8.40
CA ASP A 121 -7.44 11.64 9.83
C ASP A 121 -6.27 12.38 10.51
N THR A 122 -5.21 12.66 9.74
CA THR A 122 -3.99 13.30 10.28
C THR A 122 -4.06 14.82 10.25
N TYR A 123 -4.61 15.40 9.18
CA TYR A 123 -4.45 16.84 8.89
C TYR A 123 -5.76 17.62 8.83
N TYR A 124 -6.92 16.95 8.68
CA TYR A 124 -8.21 17.62 8.62
C TYR A 124 -8.86 17.75 10.00
N THR A 125 -9.41 18.93 10.24
CA THR A 125 -10.34 19.22 11.35
C THR A 125 -11.46 20.10 10.82
N GLU A 126 -12.66 20.04 11.40
CA GLU A 126 -13.86 20.73 10.88
C GLU A 126 -13.69 22.25 10.79
N ASP A 127 -12.90 22.85 11.69
CA ASP A 127 -12.59 24.28 11.71
C ASP A 127 -11.77 24.77 10.51
N LYS A 128 -11.10 23.86 9.79
CA LYS A 128 -10.33 24.18 8.57
C LYS A 128 -11.17 24.39 7.31
N GLY A 129 -12.45 24.04 7.37
CA GLY A 129 -13.41 24.29 6.32
C GLY A 129 -13.33 23.34 5.13
N GLN A 130 -14.32 23.49 4.24
CA GLN A 130 -14.55 22.60 3.09
C GLN A 130 -13.43 22.67 2.04
N ASP A 131 -12.88 23.85 1.80
CA ASP A 131 -11.82 24.05 0.80
C ASP A 131 -10.56 23.25 1.18
N PHE A 132 -10.20 23.24 2.45
CA PHE A 132 -9.06 22.47 2.95
C PHE A 132 -9.33 20.98 2.87
N TYR A 133 -10.56 20.53 3.13
CA TYR A 133 -10.97 19.14 2.92
C TYR A 133 -10.70 18.66 1.50
N TYR A 134 -11.16 19.42 0.48
CA TYR A 134 -10.92 19.06 -0.91
C TYR A 134 -9.46 19.22 -1.34
N THR A 135 -8.72 20.15 -0.75
CA THR A 135 -7.27 20.25 -0.95
C THR A 135 -6.56 18.96 -0.54
N LEU A 136 -6.87 18.43 0.64
CA LEU A 136 -6.29 17.17 1.12
C LEU A 136 -6.67 15.97 0.24
N ARG A 137 -7.89 15.93 -0.26
CA ARG A 137 -8.32 14.87 -1.18
C ARG A 137 -7.62 14.95 -2.53
N ALA A 138 -7.46 16.15 -3.07
CA ALA A 138 -6.71 16.38 -4.31
C ALA A 138 -5.24 15.98 -4.13
N PHE A 139 -4.65 16.35 -3.00
CA PHE A 139 -3.28 15.99 -2.64
C PHE A 139 -3.10 14.45 -2.54
N SER A 140 -4.00 13.76 -1.84
CA SER A 140 -3.97 12.30 -1.73
C SER A 140 -4.06 11.62 -3.10
N GLY A 141 -4.99 12.09 -3.95
CA GLY A 141 -5.13 11.59 -5.32
C GLY A 141 -3.88 11.81 -6.17
N SER A 142 -3.21 12.96 -6.02
CA SER A 142 -1.95 13.26 -6.72
C SER A 142 -0.83 12.32 -6.28
N LEU A 143 -0.66 12.15 -4.97
CA LEU A 143 0.35 11.24 -4.42
C LEU A 143 0.17 9.83 -4.99
N TYR A 144 -1.05 9.34 -4.98
CA TYR A 144 -1.38 8.01 -5.52
C TYR A 144 -1.05 7.91 -7.02
N ASN A 145 -1.55 8.83 -7.84
CA ASN A 145 -1.37 8.78 -9.28
C ASN A 145 0.11 8.88 -9.69
N ILE A 146 0.85 9.80 -9.06
CA ILE A 146 2.28 9.97 -9.35
C ILE A 146 3.06 8.73 -8.90
N TYR A 147 2.76 8.21 -7.70
CA TYR A 147 3.41 7.01 -7.19
C TYR A 147 3.19 5.79 -8.09
N VAL A 148 1.94 5.54 -8.49
CA VAL A 148 1.59 4.43 -9.37
C VAL A 148 2.29 4.56 -10.73
N THR A 149 2.29 5.75 -11.31
CA THR A 149 3.01 6.02 -12.58
C THR A 149 4.49 5.74 -12.41
N TRP A 150 5.11 6.25 -11.35
CA TRP A 150 6.53 6.06 -11.06
C TRP A 150 6.93 4.59 -10.94
N ILE A 151 6.17 3.77 -10.20
CA ILE A 151 6.51 2.34 -10.06
C ILE A 151 6.24 1.54 -11.34
N LEU A 152 5.23 1.91 -12.15
CA LEU A 152 4.92 1.22 -13.41
C LEU A 152 5.90 1.58 -14.54
N GLU A 153 6.58 2.72 -14.44
CA GLU A 153 7.63 3.18 -15.35
C GLU A 153 9.05 2.80 -14.87
N ASP A 154 9.18 1.76 -14.05
CA ASP A 154 10.44 1.23 -13.51
C ASP A 154 11.20 2.18 -12.58
N SER A 155 10.53 3.17 -11.98
CA SER A 155 11.11 4.12 -11.00
C SER A 155 12.41 4.74 -11.51
N LYS A 156 12.39 5.36 -12.70
CA LYS A 156 13.56 5.94 -13.36
C LYS A 156 14.14 7.11 -12.59
N GLU A 157 13.26 7.93 -12.01
CA GLU A 157 13.61 9.04 -11.13
C GLU A 157 13.86 8.53 -9.70
N SER A 158 14.64 9.27 -8.92
CA SER A 158 14.73 9.00 -7.49
C SER A 158 13.46 9.46 -6.74
N ALA A 159 13.24 8.95 -5.53
CA ALA A 159 12.11 9.38 -4.70
C ALA A 159 12.18 10.88 -4.38
N GLU A 160 13.39 11.41 -4.17
CA GLU A 160 13.65 12.84 -3.92
C GLU A 160 13.28 13.70 -5.14
N GLU A 161 13.59 13.25 -6.35
CA GLU A 161 13.22 13.96 -7.58
C GLU A 161 11.71 14.03 -7.74
N ILE A 162 11.00 12.90 -7.54
CA ILE A 162 9.53 12.86 -7.57
C ILE A 162 8.93 13.77 -6.50
N VAL A 163 9.41 13.70 -5.28
CA VAL A 163 8.94 14.57 -4.17
C VAL A 163 9.19 16.04 -4.48
N SER A 164 10.35 16.38 -5.07
CA SER A 164 10.64 17.76 -5.51
C SER A 164 9.63 18.27 -6.54
N ILE A 165 9.17 17.41 -7.46
CA ILE A 165 8.12 17.76 -8.43
C ILE A 165 6.80 18.02 -7.72
N ILE A 166 6.40 17.15 -6.79
CA ILE A 166 5.16 17.31 -6.03
C ILE A 166 5.18 18.59 -5.20
N CYS A 167 6.30 18.89 -4.53
CA CYS A 167 6.45 20.12 -3.77
C CYS A 167 6.20 21.38 -4.62
N LYS A 168 6.65 21.39 -5.88
CA LYS A 168 6.41 22.54 -6.79
C LYS A 168 4.93 22.70 -7.19
N ILE A 169 4.14 21.63 -7.14
CA ILE A 169 2.71 21.68 -7.45
C ILE A 169 1.92 22.24 -6.27
N TYR A 170 2.37 21.96 -5.04
CA TYR A 170 1.66 22.28 -3.80
C TYR A 170 2.36 23.36 -2.93
N SER A 171 3.32 24.10 -3.51
CA SER A 171 4.01 25.24 -2.87
C SER A 171 3.18 26.54 -2.90
#